data_6746a58beb35e798b29c3b017f288965
#
_entry.id   6746a58beb35e798b29c3b017f288965
#
_cell.length_a   1.000
_cell.length_b   1.000
_cell.length_c   1.000
_cell.angle_alpha   90.00
_cell.angle_beta   90.00
_cell.angle_gamma   90.00
#
_symmetry.space_group_name_H-M   'P 1'
#
loop_
_entity.id
_entity.type
_entity.pdbx_description
1 polymer ?
#
loop_
_entity_poly.entity_id
_entity_poly.type
_entity_poly.pdbx_seq_one_letter_code
_entity_poly.pdbx_strand_id
1 'polypeptide(L)'
;VANTYLEGTYSERYPDVSQDETGLCRLFRQFSFPGGIPSHAAPETPGSIHEGGELGYSLSHAFGAVFDNPDLIVACVVGDGEAETGPLATSWHGNKFLDPSGDGAVLPILHLNGYKIANPTLLARLPHAELEALFTGYGYKPIFVEGDDPAVMHQAAAAAFDKAFDEIAEIQDR
;
A
#
# COMPACT_ATOMS: atom_id res chain seq x y z
N VAL A 1 -8.27 -7.75 -4.56
CA VAL A 1 -8.94 -8.92 -5.16
C VAL A 1 -9.54 -8.57 -6.52
N ALA A 2 -10.43 -7.57 -6.63
CA ALA A 2 -11.12 -7.27 -7.89
C ALA A 2 -10.14 -6.96 -9.04
N ASN A 3 -9.17 -6.08 -8.84
CA ASN A 3 -8.18 -5.76 -9.86
C ASN A 3 -7.34 -6.97 -10.25
N THR A 4 -6.89 -7.75 -9.28
CA THR A 4 -6.12 -8.98 -9.49
C THR A 4 -6.90 -10.03 -10.28
N TYR A 5 -8.23 -10.09 -10.07
CA TYR A 5 -9.12 -10.94 -10.87
C TYR A 5 -9.27 -10.39 -12.31
N LEU A 6 -9.50 -9.10 -12.46
CA LEU A 6 -9.72 -8.48 -13.77
C LEU A 6 -8.48 -8.56 -14.69
N GLU A 7 -7.29 -8.45 -14.13
CA GLU A 7 -6.03 -8.59 -14.88
C GLU A 7 -5.63 -10.05 -15.19
N GLY A 8 -6.25 -11.03 -14.49
CA GLY A 8 -6.04 -12.46 -14.73
C GLY A 8 -5.18 -13.18 -13.69
N THR A 9 -4.31 -12.50 -12.94
CA THR A 9 -3.40 -13.12 -11.96
C THR A 9 -4.14 -13.96 -10.91
N TYR A 10 -5.34 -13.53 -10.50
CA TYR A 10 -6.15 -14.29 -9.55
C TYR A 10 -6.55 -15.67 -10.12
N SER A 11 -6.99 -15.73 -11.38
CA SER A 11 -7.39 -16.97 -12.05
C SER A 11 -6.19 -17.86 -12.37
N GLU A 12 -5.01 -17.31 -12.61
CA GLU A 12 -3.77 -18.08 -12.74
C GLU A 12 -3.43 -18.82 -11.44
N ARG A 13 -3.58 -18.15 -10.30
CA ARG A 13 -3.32 -18.74 -8.97
C ARG A 13 -4.43 -19.69 -8.52
N TYR A 14 -5.66 -19.37 -8.85
CA TYR A 14 -6.87 -20.13 -8.48
C TYR A 14 -7.66 -20.51 -9.73
N PRO A 15 -7.26 -21.56 -10.47
CA PRO A 15 -7.86 -21.94 -11.76
C PRO A 15 -9.35 -22.27 -11.72
N ASP A 16 -9.85 -22.66 -10.54
CA ASP A 16 -11.29 -22.92 -10.33
C ASP A 16 -12.14 -21.63 -10.38
N VAL A 17 -11.51 -20.46 -10.30
CA VAL A 17 -12.13 -19.15 -10.46
C VAL A 17 -11.73 -18.61 -11.83
N SER A 18 -12.44 -19.10 -12.87
CA SER A 18 -12.19 -18.71 -14.25
C SER A 18 -12.48 -17.23 -14.51
N GLN A 19 -11.78 -16.64 -15.50
CA GLN A 19 -11.97 -15.23 -15.86
C GLN A 19 -13.17 -15.04 -16.79
N ASP A 20 -14.35 -15.47 -16.31
CA ASP A 20 -15.66 -15.41 -16.99
C ASP A 20 -16.79 -15.20 -15.97
N GLU A 21 -18.04 -15.16 -16.43
CA GLU A 21 -19.21 -14.98 -15.57
C GLU A 21 -19.29 -16.06 -14.47
N THR A 22 -18.93 -17.29 -14.78
CA THR A 22 -18.97 -18.40 -13.82
C THR A 22 -17.93 -18.21 -12.73
N GLY A 23 -16.71 -17.85 -13.10
CA GLY A 23 -15.62 -17.54 -12.17
C GLY A 23 -15.92 -16.30 -11.33
N LEU A 24 -16.49 -15.26 -11.92
CA LEU A 24 -16.91 -14.07 -11.19
C LEU A 24 -17.99 -14.39 -10.14
N CYS A 25 -18.98 -15.20 -10.51
CA CYS A 25 -19.99 -15.68 -9.56
C CYS A 25 -19.38 -16.50 -8.41
N ARG A 26 -18.37 -17.33 -8.70
CA ARG A 26 -17.63 -18.06 -7.66
C ARG A 26 -16.86 -17.11 -6.75
N LEU A 27 -16.18 -16.12 -7.32
CA LEU A 27 -15.45 -15.10 -6.57
C LEU A 27 -16.36 -14.39 -5.56
N PHE A 28 -17.52 -13.92 -5.99
CA PHE A 28 -18.50 -13.27 -5.11
C PHE A 28 -19.05 -14.19 -4.02
N ARG A 29 -19.28 -15.46 -4.32
CA ARG A 29 -19.76 -16.44 -3.31
C ARG A 29 -18.74 -16.75 -2.23
N GLN A 30 -17.46 -16.57 -2.52
CA GLN A 30 -16.38 -16.81 -1.57
C GLN A 30 -16.16 -15.63 -0.61
N PHE A 31 -16.69 -14.45 -0.91
CA PHE A 31 -16.48 -13.25 -0.11
C PHE A 31 -17.01 -13.43 1.32
N SER A 32 -16.15 -13.20 2.30
CA SER A 32 -16.43 -13.38 3.74
C SER A 32 -17.00 -14.75 4.14
N PHE A 33 -16.78 -15.77 3.32
CA PHE A 33 -17.16 -17.14 3.61
C PHE A 33 -15.98 -17.90 4.25
N PRO A 34 -16.21 -18.83 5.19
CA PRO A 34 -15.12 -19.61 5.79
C PRO A 34 -14.28 -20.33 4.74
N GLY A 35 -12.97 -20.09 4.74
CA GLY A 35 -12.03 -20.62 3.76
C GLY A 35 -12.06 -19.93 2.38
N GLY A 36 -12.83 -18.86 2.24
CA GLY A 36 -12.90 -18.05 1.04
C GLY A 36 -12.11 -16.75 1.16
N ILE A 37 -12.56 -15.72 0.45
CA ILE A 37 -11.90 -14.42 0.38
C ILE A 37 -12.32 -13.57 1.58
N PRO A 38 -11.39 -13.09 2.41
CA PRO A 38 -11.72 -12.19 3.51
C PRO A 38 -12.18 -10.82 3.02
N SER A 39 -12.88 -10.09 3.89
CA SER A 39 -13.40 -8.74 3.60
C SER A 39 -12.30 -7.66 3.49
N HIS A 40 -11.13 -7.92 4.04
CA HIS A 40 -9.97 -7.04 3.97
C HIS A 40 -8.90 -7.62 3.04
N ALA A 41 -7.92 -6.81 2.68
CA ALA A 41 -6.74 -7.30 1.95
C ALA A 41 -6.06 -8.39 2.78
N ALA A 42 -5.66 -9.47 2.13
CA ALA A 42 -5.08 -10.63 2.80
C ALA A 42 -4.13 -11.40 1.87
N PRO A 43 -3.21 -12.20 2.43
CA PRO A 43 -2.22 -12.95 1.64
C PRO A 43 -2.80 -13.94 0.63
N GLU A 44 -4.05 -14.32 0.77
CA GLU A 44 -4.77 -15.14 -0.21
C GLU A 44 -4.97 -14.42 -1.55
N THR A 45 -4.94 -13.09 -1.55
CA THR A 45 -4.94 -12.30 -2.79
C THR A 45 -3.52 -12.26 -3.35
N PRO A 46 -3.27 -12.75 -4.58
CA PRO A 46 -1.93 -12.73 -5.18
C PRO A 46 -1.30 -11.33 -5.14
N GLY A 47 -0.05 -11.27 -4.69
CA GLY A 47 0.70 -10.03 -4.51
C GLY A 47 0.47 -9.31 -3.18
N SER A 48 -0.51 -9.72 -2.36
CA SER A 48 -0.71 -9.19 -1.01
C SER A 48 0.08 -10.01 0.01
N ILE A 49 0.73 -9.34 0.96
CA ILE A 49 1.55 -9.98 2.00
C ILE A 49 1.02 -9.75 3.42
N HIS A 50 0.00 -8.91 3.57
CA HIS A 50 -0.51 -8.50 4.89
C HIS A 50 -2.04 -8.56 4.95
N GLU A 51 -2.57 -8.91 6.11
CA GLU A 51 -3.99 -8.86 6.42
C GLU A 51 -4.36 -7.44 6.88
N GLY A 52 -5.12 -6.73 6.03
CA GLY A 52 -5.41 -5.30 6.20
C GLY A 52 -6.40 -4.95 7.31
N GLY A 53 -7.09 -5.94 7.90
CA GLY A 53 -8.00 -5.72 9.04
C GLY A 53 -7.26 -5.58 10.38
N GLU A 54 -6.02 -6.04 10.46
CA GLU A 54 -5.18 -5.92 11.66
C GLU A 54 -4.34 -4.64 11.59
N LEU A 55 -4.90 -3.54 12.11
CA LEU A 55 -4.32 -2.21 11.96
C LEU A 55 -3.04 -2.01 12.77
N GLY A 56 -2.13 -1.20 12.22
CA GLY A 56 -0.91 -0.74 12.88
C GLY A 56 0.37 -1.50 12.48
N TYR A 57 0.29 -2.56 11.69
CA TYR A 57 1.43 -3.43 11.38
C TYR A 57 1.85 -3.44 9.90
N SER A 58 1.03 -2.87 9.01
CA SER A 58 1.26 -2.94 7.56
C SER A 58 2.64 -2.43 7.14
N LEU A 59 3.05 -1.28 7.65
CA LEU A 59 4.34 -0.69 7.30
C LEU A 59 5.53 -1.48 7.86
N SER A 60 5.41 -2.01 9.08
CA SER A 60 6.44 -2.89 9.66
C SER A 60 6.60 -4.19 8.88
N HIS A 61 5.47 -4.78 8.43
CA HIS A 61 5.50 -5.98 7.59
C HIS A 61 6.12 -5.69 6.22
N ALA A 62 5.83 -4.52 5.63
CA ALA A 62 6.44 -4.09 4.38
C ALA A 62 7.97 -3.99 4.52
N PHE A 63 8.47 -3.38 5.58
CA PHE A 63 9.91 -3.33 5.86
C PHE A 63 10.50 -4.73 6.08
N GLY A 64 9.81 -5.58 6.84
CA GLY A 64 10.25 -6.95 7.06
C GLY A 64 10.35 -7.78 5.77
N ALA A 65 9.46 -7.54 4.81
CA ALA A 65 9.44 -8.28 3.56
C ALA A 65 10.60 -7.92 2.61
N VAL A 66 11.13 -6.71 2.70
CA VAL A 66 12.20 -6.24 1.81
C VAL A 66 13.61 -6.52 2.32
N PHE A 67 13.79 -6.93 3.57
CA PHE A 67 15.11 -7.33 4.08
C PHE A 67 15.69 -8.48 3.27
N ASP A 68 16.94 -8.36 2.86
CA ASP A 68 17.67 -9.34 2.02
C ASP A 68 17.00 -9.64 0.65
N ASN A 69 16.14 -8.73 0.17
CA ASN A 69 15.43 -8.87 -1.11
C ASN A 69 15.61 -7.62 -1.98
N PRO A 70 16.80 -7.37 -2.55
CA PRO A 70 17.13 -6.12 -3.25
C PRO A 70 16.25 -5.84 -4.48
N ASP A 71 15.68 -6.88 -5.08
CA ASP A 71 14.82 -6.75 -6.28
C ASP A 71 13.34 -6.49 -5.92
N LEU A 72 12.98 -6.44 -4.63
CA LEU A 72 11.60 -6.32 -4.19
C LEU A 72 11.25 -4.86 -3.87
N ILE A 73 10.16 -4.37 -4.45
CA ILE A 73 9.50 -3.13 -4.04
C ILE A 73 8.14 -3.47 -3.45
N VAL A 74 7.92 -3.09 -2.19
CA VAL A 74 6.66 -3.30 -1.49
C VAL A 74 5.90 -1.97 -1.39
N ALA A 75 4.76 -1.87 -2.10
CA ALA A 75 3.82 -0.77 -1.93
C ALA A 75 2.96 -1.00 -0.68
N CYS A 76 3.00 -0.07 0.26
CA CYS A 76 2.26 -0.14 1.51
C CYS A 76 1.21 0.97 1.57
N VAL A 77 -0.06 0.62 1.32
CA VAL A 77 -1.17 1.57 1.45
C VAL A 77 -1.56 1.70 2.91
N VAL A 78 -1.48 2.92 3.43
CA VAL A 78 -1.72 3.25 4.84
C VAL A 78 -2.84 4.28 4.92
N GLY A 79 -3.90 3.98 5.66
CA GLY A 79 -4.92 4.98 6.00
C GLY A 79 -4.38 6.02 6.98
N ASP A 80 -4.82 7.28 6.86
CA ASP A 80 -4.35 8.36 7.71
C ASP A 80 -4.69 8.15 9.21
N GLY A 81 -5.81 7.50 9.51
CA GLY A 81 -6.14 7.11 10.88
C GLY A 81 -5.21 6.05 11.47
N GLU A 82 -4.76 5.10 10.66
CA GLU A 82 -3.75 4.11 11.04
C GLU A 82 -2.37 4.75 11.17
N ALA A 83 -2.02 5.66 10.24
CA ALA A 83 -0.72 6.31 10.15
C ALA A 83 -0.30 7.08 11.40
N GLU A 84 -1.28 7.60 12.15
CA GLU A 84 -1.08 8.42 13.35
C GLU A 84 -1.22 7.67 14.66
N THR A 85 -1.54 6.37 14.64
CA THR A 85 -1.88 5.59 15.83
C THR A 85 -1.04 4.33 16.00
N GLY A 86 -0.87 3.93 17.27
CA GLY A 86 -0.27 2.67 17.66
C GLY A 86 1.11 2.39 17.07
N PRO A 87 1.39 1.15 16.74
CA PRO A 87 2.70 0.72 16.22
C PRO A 87 3.05 1.37 14.89
N LEU A 88 2.07 1.71 14.04
CA LEU A 88 2.35 2.30 12.74
C LEU A 88 2.95 3.70 12.86
N ALA A 89 2.52 4.50 13.82
CA ALA A 89 3.08 5.83 14.06
C ALA A 89 4.60 5.79 14.32
N THR A 90 5.11 4.71 14.90
CA THR A 90 6.54 4.49 15.12
C THR A 90 7.22 3.78 13.95
N SER A 91 6.48 3.08 13.11
CA SER A 91 7.01 2.30 11.98
C SER A 91 7.57 3.17 10.85
N TRP A 92 7.23 4.45 10.80
CA TRP A 92 7.80 5.40 9.84
C TRP A 92 9.32 5.49 9.90
N HIS A 93 9.93 5.13 11.03
CA HIS A 93 11.38 5.07 11.19
C HIS A 93 12.02 3.82 10.57
N GLY A 94 11.24 2.87 10.10
CA GLY A 94 11.70 1.59 9.55
C GLY A 94 12.67 1.74 8.38
N ASN A 95 12.55 2.81 7.59
CA ASN A 95 13.48 3.12 6.50
C ASN A 95 14.94 3.31 6.96
N LYS A 96 15.17 3.54 8.24
CA LYS A 96 16.53 3.69 8.80
C LYS A 96 17.27 2.36 8.97
N PHE A 97 16.56 1.25 8.86
CA PHE A 97 17.16 -0.09 8.99
C PHE A 97 17.51 -0.71 7.64
N LEU A 98 17.03 -0.12 6.52
CA LEU A 98 17.32 -0.64 5.19
C LEU A 98 18.70 -0.23 4.70
N ASP A 99 19.41 -1.21 4.13
CA ASP A 99 20.60 -1.00 3.32
C ASP A 99 20.20 -1.02 1.83
N PRO A 100 20.25 0.12 1.13
CA PRO A 100 19.84 0.16 -0.28
C PRO A 100 20.60 -0.80 -1.21
N SER A 101 21.78 -1.25 -0.79
CA SER A 101 22.60 -2.16 -1.60
C SER A 101 22.26 -3.65 -1.41
N GLY A 102 21.57 -4.00 -0.32
CA GLY A 102 21.27 -5.38 0.04
C GLY A 102 19.79 -5.66 0.25
N ASP A 103 19.01 -4.62 0.51
CA ASP A 103 17.59 -4.71 0.79
C ASP A 103 16.76 -4.15 -0.37
N GLY A 104 15.51 -4.55 -0.44
CA GLY A 104 14.54 -3.94 -1.34
C GLY A 104 14.03 -2.58 -0.85
N ALA A 105 12.99 -2.08 -1.47
CA ALA A 105 12.41 -0.78 -1.15
C ALA A 105 10.97 -0.89 -0.67
N VAL A 106 10.58 0.00 0.26
CA VAL A 106 9.19 0.19 0.67
C VAL A 106 8.71 1.53 0.12
N LEU A 107 7.59 1.51 -0.60
CA LEU A 107 6.87 2.69 -1.07
C LEU A 107 5.61 2.88 -0.22
N PRO A 108 5.64 3.70 0.84
CA PRO A 108 4.43 4.03 1.59
C PRO A 108 3.50 4.91 0.77
N ILE A 109 2.22 4.58 0.76
CA ILE A 109 1.16 5.34 0.09
C ILE A 109 0.17 5.76 1.16
N LEU A 110 0.26 7.00 1.62
CA LEU A 110 -0.65 7.54 2.62
C LEU A 110 -1.96 7.96 1.96
N HIS A 111 -3.04 7.25 2.28
CA HIS A 111 -4.39 7.63 1.86
C HIS A 111 -4.98 8.62 2.86
N LEU A 112 -4.80 9.90 2.58
CA LEU A 112 -5.21 11.01 3.44
C LEU A 112 -6.64 11.45 3.11
N ASN A 113 -7.63 10.70 3.59
CA ASN A 113 -9.05 11.01 3.39
C ASN A 113 -9.67 11.88 4.50
N GLY A 114 -8.93 12.14 5.56
CA GLY A 114 -9.30 13.06 6.62
C GLY A 114 -10.08 12.46 7.79
N TYR A 115 -10.48 11.20 7.71
CA TYR A 115 -11.35 10.58 8.70
C TYR A 115 -10.93 9.18 9.09
N LYS A 116 -11.10 8.86 10.37
CA LYS A 116 -11.08 7.50 10.93
C LYS A 116 -12.46 7.19 11.48
N ILE A 117 -13.23 6.32 10.81
CA ILE A 117 -14.63 5.98 11.08
C ILE A 117 -15.50 7.25 11.16
N ALA A 118 -15.60 7.91 12.31
CA ALA A 118 -16.44 9.08 12.55
C ALA A 118 -15.67 10.33 13.02
N ASN A 119 -14.36 10.24 13.21
CA ASN A 119 -13.54 11.33 13.73
C ASN A 119 -12.52 11.80 12.70
N PRO A 120 -12.26 13.12 12.62
CA PRO A 120 -11.17 13.65 11.81
C PRO A 120 -9.82 13.12 12.30
N THR A 121 -8.92 12.87 11.35
CA THR A 121 -7.55 12.49 11.65
C THR A 121 -6.69 13.70 12.01
N LEU A 122 -5.61 13.46 12.74
CA LEU A 122 -4.65 14.50 13.08
C LEU A 122 -3.90 14.98 11.84
N LEU A 123 -3.45 14.04 10.99
CA LEU A 123 -2.71 14.36 9.79
C LEU A 123 -3.50 15.23 8.80
N ALA A 124 -4.82 15.04 8.70
CA ALA A 124 -5.67 15.88 7.86
C ALA A 124 -5.86 17.33 8.38
N ARG A 125 -5.42 17.61 9.60
CA ARG A 125 -5.45 18.97 10.18
C ARG A 125 -4.17 19.74 9.93
N LEU A 126 -3.13 19.05 9.43
CA LEU A 126 -1.85 19.66 9.14
C LEU A 126 -1.89 20.30 7.73
N PRO A 127 -1.40 21.52 7.56
CA PRO A 127 -1.21 22.07 6.22
C PRO A 127 -0.10 21.31 5.48
N HIS A 128 -0.11 21.36 4.15
CA HIS A 128 0.86 20.67 3.28
C HIS A 128 2.31 20.85 3.72
N ALA A 129 2.71 22.09 4.03
CA ALA A 129 4.09 22.38 4.45
C ALA A 129 4.51 21.66 5.74
N GLU A 130 3.58 21.45 6.67
CA GLU A 130 3.85 20.70 7.89
C GLU A 130 3.89 19.18 7.62
N LEU A 131 3.02 18.67 6.77
CA LEU A 131 3.06 17.27 6.33
C LEU A 131 4.37 16.96 5.59
N GLU A 132 4.77 17.83 4.68
CA GLU A 132 6.05 17.70 3.97
C GLU A 132 7.23 17.71 4.94
N ALA A 133 7.26 18.63 5.91
CA ALA A 133 8.30 18.71 6.92
C ALA A 133 8.33 17.47 7.82
N LEU A 134 7.16 16.95 8.20
CA LEU A 134 7.03 15.74 9.01
C LEU A 134 7.64 14.53 8.31
N PHE A 135 7.21 14.24 7.09
CA PHE A 135 7.69 13.06 6.35
C PHE A 135 9.15 13.21 5.90
N THR A 136 9.57 14.43 5.56
CA THR A 136 10.99 14.72 5.29
C THR A 136 11.84 14.48 6.54
N GLY A 137 11.34 14.83 7.74
CA GLY A 137 12.01 14.56 9.00
C GLY A 137 12.14 13.07 9.29
N TYR A 138 11.20 12.23 8.87
CA TYR A 138 11.32 10.77 8.90
C TYR A 138 12.29 10.23 7.84
N GLY A 139 12.68 11.04 6.87
CA GLY A 139 13.62 10.67 5.80
C GLY A 139 12.94 10.20 4.51
N TYR A 140 11.67 10.56 4.32
CA TYR A 140 10.97 10.36 3.07
C TYR A 140 11.01 11.59 2.19
N LYS A 141 10.70 11.41 0.92
CA LYS A 141 10.46 12.48 -0.05
C LYS A 141 8.99 12.41 -0.48
N PRO A 142 8.10 13.18 0.17
CA PRO A 142 6.68 13.10 -0.12
C PRO A 142 6.34 13.64 -1.51
N ILE A 143 5.45 12.95 -2.21
CA ILE A 143 4.84 13.36 -3.47
C ILE A 143 3.35 13.49 -3.21
N PHE A 144 2.80 14.67 -3.41
CA PHE A 144 1.38 14.93 -3.20
C PHE A 144 0.59 14.74 -4.49
N VAL A 145 -0.51 13.99 -4.39
CA VAL A 145 -1.47 13.78 -5.49
C VAL A 145 -2.85 14.07 -4.93
N GLU A 146 -3.53 15.10 -5.45
CA GLU A 146 -4.81 15.58 -4.93
C GLU A 146 -5.82 15.84 -6.04
N GLY A 147 -7.09 15.54 -5.77
CA GLY A 147 -8.20 15.79 -6.68
C GLY A 147 -9.37 14.86 -6.44
N ASP A 148 -10.42 15.04 -7.24
CA ASP A 148 -11.68 14.30 -7.15
C ASP A 148 -12.17 13.75 -8.50
N ASP A 149 -11.53 14.14 -9.60
CA ASP A 149 -11.81 13.57 -10.93
C ASP A 149 -11.02 12.26 -11.12
N PRO A 150 -11.67 11.10 -11.25
CA PRO A 150 -10.99 9.81 -11.33
C PRO A 150 -10.02 9.70 -12.51
N ALA A 151 -10.33 10.28 -13.67
CA ALA A 151 -9.48 10.19 -14.85
C ALA A 151 -8.20 11.02 -14.68
N VAL A 152 -8.35 12.26 -14.15
CA VAL A 152 -7.23 13.14 -13.84
C VAL A 152 -6.35 12.53 -12.74
N MET A 153 -6.98 12.01 -11.68
CA MET A 153 -6.26 11.41 -10.56
C MET A 153 -5.51 10.15 -10.96
N HIS A 154 -6.07 9.33 -11.86
CA HIS A 154 -5.40 8.15 -12.37
C HIS A 154 -4.08 8.51 -13.09
N GLN A 155 -4.11 9.54 -13.95
CA GLN A 155 -2.91 10.00 -14.66
C GLN A 155 -1.89 10.66 -13.71
N ALA A 156 -2.35 11.46 -12.75
CA ALA A 156 -1.48 12.07 -11.78
C ALA A 156 -0.80 11.05 -10.87
N ALA A 157 -1.56 10.03 -10.44
CA ALA A 157 -1.01 8.92 -9.65
C ALA A 157 0.01 8.11 -10.46
N ALA A 158 -0.27 7.78 -11.73
CA ALA A 158 0.67 7.09 -12.60
C ALA A 158 2.00 7.84 -12.70
N ALA A 159 1.96 9.14 -12.98
CA ALA A 159 3.17 9.97 -13.05
C ALA A 159 3.92 10.06 -11.71
N ALA A 160 3.19 10.04 -10.58
CA ALA A 160 3.80 10.01 -9.25
C ALA A 160 4.50 8.68 -8.97
N PHE A 161 3.91 7.55 -9.41
CA PHE A 161 4.53 6.23 -9.30
C PHE A 161 5.79 6.13 -10.16
N ASP A 162 5.73 6.54 -11.43
CA ASP A 162 6.91 6.55 -12.31
C ASP A 162 8.07 7.31 -11.66
N LYS A 163 7.79 8.52 -11.16
CA LYS A 163 8.80 9.30 -10.44
C LYS A 163 9.33 8.60 -9.20
N ALA A 164 8.45 7.96 -8.40
CA ALA A 164 8.87 7.26 -7.19
C ALA A 164 9.76 6.06 -7.52
N PHE A 165 9.45 5.30 -8.57
CA PHE A 165 10.26 4.17 -9.01
C PHE A 165 11.62 4.59 -9.55
N ASP A 166 11.67 5.67 -10.33
CA ASP A 166 12.94 6.23 -10.80
C ASP A 166 13.85 6.64 -9.63
N GLU A 167 13.28 7.30 -8.62
CA GLU A 167 14.02 7.71 -7.42
C GLU A 167 14.46 6.52 -6.54
N ILE A 168 13.65 5.46 -6.44
CA ILE A 168 14.04 4.22 -5.76
C ILE A 168 15.23 3.58 -6.49
N ALA A 169 15.16 3.46 -7.82
CA ALA A 169 16.27 2.93 -8.61
C ALA A 169 17.57 3.73 -8.41
N GLU A 170 17.49 5.06 -8.43
CA GLU A 170 18.65 5.92 -8.15
C GLU A 170 19.24 5.72 -6.74
N ILE A 171 18.41 5.41 -5.75
CA ILE A 171 18.87 5.14 -4.38
C ILE A 171 19.55 3.77 -4.30
N GLN A 172 19.02 2.75 -4.98
CA GLN A 172 19.57 1.40 -4.98
C GLN A 172 20.87 1.28 -5.79
N ASP A 173 21.04 2.10 -6.82
CA ASP A 173 22.24 2.14 -7.65
C ASP A 173 23.44 2.87 -6.99
N ARG A 174 23.28 3.47 -5.80
CA ARG A 174 24.32 4.19 -5.07
C ARG A 174 25.09 3.30 -4.11
#